data_c6013c6f7d3988ba79aed24e76c48d88
#
_entry.id   c6013c6f7d3988ba79aed24e76c48d88
#
_cell.length_a   1.000
_cell.length_b   1.000
_cell.length_c   1.000
_cell.angle_alpha   90.00
_cell.angle_beta   90.00
_cell.angle_gamma   90.00
#
_symmetry.space_group_name_H-M   'P 1'
#
loop_
_entity.id
_entity.type
_entity.pdbx_description
1 polymer ?
#
loop_
_entity_poly.entity_id
_entity_poly.type
_entity_poly.pdbx_seq_one_letter_code
_entity_poly.pdbx_strand_id
1 'polypeptide(L)'
;DGSIPEKSVHKICAIAVAGIAGSLREIADSIEHDREYLLSCALDFERWSDSGFTVPDFFDSLSAFHPEKNRVDGTPHLVVFPMYTQNGSTDRFVEAVVLEIIWPEFIAELEKNYSNPAFVPVRFIDFTPGYLTNSAVIFPESVAVTPRVPEGAEPGTPAELPVFSWGGIFADREAARFRKVVQTASEVTRLELPADAQELLQNQQLAEHTFVMWDLIHDRTHMRGDLPFDPFMIKQRMPFFLYGLEEMRCDLTAFRECVKLSRDKSVDAETRKFASLVQYAVLFDRIFRFPLTGTRKRNYDSVAGQLLFAYLHKSHVLHWTDTQLTIDWAELPDVVVSL
;
A
#
# COMPACT_ATOMS: atom_id res chain seq x y z
N ASP A 1 23.71 6.70 -7.07
CA ASP A 1 23.65 5.43 -7.81
C ASP A 1 23.96 4.22 -6.92
N GLY A 2 24.33 4.43 -5.64
CA GLY A 2 24.65 3.38 -4.68
C GLY A 2 26.09 2.88 -4.73
N SER A 3 26.95 3.41 -5.60
CA SER A 3 28.37 3.10 -5.58
C SER A 3 29.08 3.79 -4.41
N ILE A 4 30.20 3.19 -3.96
CA ILE A 4 31.08 3.76 -2.92
C ILE A 4 32.45 4.06 -3.56
N PRO A 5 32.66 5.28 -4.07
CA PRO A 5 33.89 5.60 -4.80
C PRO A 5 35.11 5.74 -3.87
N GLU A 6 34.93 5.96 -2.58
CA GLU A 6 36.00 6.16 -1.61
C GLU A 6 36.63 4.85 -1.15
N LYS A 7 37.76 4.47 -1.77
CA LYS A 7 38.44 3.20 -1.49
C LYS A 7 38.93 3.02 -0.06
N SER A 8 39.11 4.13 0.68
CA SER A 8 39.57 4.06 2.09
C SER A 8 38.57 3.37 3.01
N VAL A 9 37.25 3.40 2.68
CA VAL A 9 36.20 2.78 3.46
C VAL A 9 35.82 1.36 3.01
N HIS A 10 36.33 0.89 1.85
CA HIS A 10 35.94 -0.42 1.29
C HIS A 10 36.15 -1.58 2.25
N LYS A 11 37.25 -1.55 3.04
CA LYS A 11 37.52 -2.61 4.01
C LYS A 11 36.46 -2.69 5.11
N ILE A 12 35.99 -1.57 5.62
CA ILE A 12 34.94 -1.54 6.64
C ILE A 12 33.59 -1.90 6.05
N CYS A 13 33.31 -1.43 4.82
CA CYS A 13 32.10 -1.80 4.09
C CYS A 13 32.05 -3.30 3.81
N ALA A 14 33.14 -3.92 3.42
CA ALA A 14 33.21 -5.37 3.18
C ALA A 14 32.92 -6.18 4.47
N ILE A 15 33.42 -5.72 5.62
CA ILE A 15 33.12 -6.35 6.91
C ILE A 15 31.63 -6.23 7.23
N ALA A 16 31.03 -5.05 7.02
CA ALA A 16 29.61 -4.83 7.25
C ALA A 16 28.73 -5.70 6.31
N VAL A 17 29.07 -5.74 5.03
CA VAL A 17 28.39 -6.58 4.04
C VAL A 17 28.48 -8.07 4.38
N ALA A 18 29.66 -8.56 4.80
CA ALA A 18 29.81 -9.94 5.24
C ALA A 18 28.93 -10.25 6.48
N GLY A 19 28.81 -9.29 7.40
CA GLY A 19 27.89 -9.41 8.54
C GLY A 19 26.43 -9.48 8.11
N ILE A 20 25.99 -8.60 7.19
CA ILE A 20 24.62 -8.61 6.64
C ILE A 20 24.35 -9.94 5.94
N ALA A 21 25.23 -10.39 5.04
CA ALA A 21 25.08 -11.64 4.32
C ALA A 21 25.04 -12.87 5.26
N GLY A 22 25.84 -12.86 6.33
CA GLY A 22 25.79 -13.89 7.36
C GLY A 22 24.44 -13.92 8.08
N SER A 23 23.94 -12.77 8.54
CA SER A 23 22.65 -12.66 9.21
C SER A 23 21.51 -13.08 8.30
N LEU A 24 21.52 -12.69 7.01
CA LEU A 24 20.50 -13.11 6.05
C LEU A 24 20.45 -14.63 5.87
N ARG A 25 21.61 -15.32 5.86
CA ARG A 25 21.65 -16.78 5.80
C ARG A 25 21.10 -17.44 7.06
N GLU A 26 21.42 -16.90 8.24
CA GLU A 26 20.86 -17.40 9.50
C GLU A 26 19.34 -17.24 9.55
N ILE A 27 18.82 -16.08 9.13
CA ILE A 27 17.38 -15.80 9.10
C ILE A 27 16.67 -16.67 8.05
N ALA A 28 17.32 -16.94 6.91
CA ALA A 28 16.76 -17.77 5.84
C ALA A 28 16.36 -19.18 6.32
N ASP A 29 17.04 -19.72 7.32
CA ASP A 29 16.69 -21.03 7.92
C ASP A 29 15.44 -20.94 8.83
N SER A 30 15.05 -19.74 9.24
CA SER A 30 13.88 -19.49 10.09
C SER A 30 12.62 -19.10 9.31
N ILE A 31 12.78 -18.58 8.09
CA ILE A 31 11.69 -18.16 7.20
C ILE A 31 11.79 -18.96 5.89
N GLU A 32 11.33 -20.20 5.93
CA GLU A 32 11.50 -21.15 4.83
C GLU A 32 10.92 -20.67 3.49
N HIS A 33 9.79 -19.99 3.51
CA HIS A 33 9.13 -19.46 2.30
C HIS A 33 9.87 -18.29 1.66
N ASP A 34 10.71 -17.55 2.42
CA ASP A 34 11.59 -16.48 1.92
C ASP A 34 13.05 -16.93 1.75
N ARG A 35 13.34 -18.22 1.96
CA ARG A 35 14.70 -18.73 1.99
C ARG A 35 15.48 -18.43 0.71
N GLU A 36 14.90 -18.69 -0.44
CA GLU A 36 15.52 -18.41 -1.73
C GLU A 36 15.81 -16.91 -1.92
N TYR A 37 14.87 -16.08 -1.57
CA TYR A 37 15.02 -14.62 -1.60
C TYR A 37 16.14 -14.13 -0.67
N LEU A 38 16.15 -14.57 0.58
CA LEU A 38 17.14 -14.13 1.58
C LEU A 38 18.56 -14.60 1.21
N LEU A 39 18.70 -15.81 0.68
CA LEU A 39 19.97 -16.31 0.17
C LEU A 39 20.44 -15.54 -1.06
N SER A 40 19.52 -15.16 -1.95
CA SER A 40 19.84 -14.32 -3.11
C SER A 40 20.25 -12.90 -2.68
N CYS A 41 19.59 -12.33 -1.66
CA CYS A 41 20.03 -11.04 -1.08
C CYS A 41 21.47 -11.14 -0.56
N ALA A 42 21.82 -12.20 0.18
CA ALA A 42 23.18 -12.39 0.69
C ALA A 42 24.20 -12.44 -0.45
N LEU A 43 23.91 -13.16 -1.54
CA LEU A 43 24.77 -13.25 -2.72
C LEU A 43 24.90 -11.91 -3.45
N ASP A 44 23.82 -11.14 -3.58
CA ASP A 44 23.85 -9.82 -4.23
C ASP A 44 24.72 -8.84 -3.45
N PHE A 45 24.64 -8.85 -2.11
CA PHE A 45 25.53 -8.05 -1.26
C PHE A 45 27.00 -8.46 -1.41
N GLU A 46 27.29 -9.75 -1.44
CA GLU A 46 28.66 -10.24 -1.64
C GLU A 46 29.20 -9.84 -3.01
N ARG A 47 28.42 -10.01 -4.08
CA ARG A 47 28.78 -9.57 -5.42
C ARG A 47 29.08 -8.06 -5.49
N TRP A 48 28.27 -7.25 -4.79
CA TRP A 48 28.52 -5.82 -4.70
C TRP A 48 29.87 -5.51 -4.02
N SER A 49 30.18 -6.17 -2.91
CA SER A 49 31.47 -6.05 -2.23
C SER A 49 32.63 -6.48 -3.14
N ASP A 50 32.51 -7.65 -3.80
CA ASP A 50 33.54 -8.22 -4.66
C ASP A 50 33.80 -7.37 -5.91
N SER A 51 32.80 -6.65 -6.40
CA SER A 51 32.93 -5.67 -7.51
C SER A 51 33.69 -4.41 -7.09
N GLY A 52 34.10 -4.27 -5.83
CA GLY A 52 34.70 -3.07 -5.27
C GLY A 52 33.71 -1.94 -5.08
N PHE A 53 32.48 -2.27 -4.70
CA PHE A 53 31.39 -1.32 -4.41
C PHE A 53 31.06 -0.40 -5.59
N THR A 54 31.06 -0.95 -6.79
CA THR A 54 30.51 -0.29 -7.98
C THR A 54 28.99 -0.11 -7.84
N VAL A 55 28.30 0.35 -8.88
CA VAL A 55 26.84 0.44 -8.85
C VAL A 55 26.26 -0.96 -8.56
N PRO A 56 25.47 -1.12 -7.47
CA PRO A 56 24.93 -2.42 -7.08
C PRO A 56 23.83 -2.91 -8.02
N ASP A 57 23.68 -4.24 -8.08
CA ASP A 57 22.59 -4.88 -8.80
C ASP A 57 21.96 -5.99 -7.95
N PHE A 58 20.72 -5.77 -7.51
CA PHE A 58 19.92 -6.67 -6.71
C PHE A 58 18.80 -7.35 -7.51
N PHE A 59 19.02 -7.54 -8.82
CA PHE A 59 18.05 -8.16 -9.71
C PHE A 59 17.64 -9.56 -9.25
N ASP A 60 18.60 -10.40 -8.85
CA ASP A 60 18.32 -11.81 -8.53
C ASP A 60 17.50 -11.93 -7.26
N SER A 61 17.82 -11.17 -6.21
CA SER A 61 17.02 -11.16 -4.99
C SER A 61 15.61 -10.64 -5.24
N LEU A 62 15.47 -9.55 -5.99
CA LEU A 62 14.16 -9.02 -6.30
C LEU A 62 13.31 -9.99 -7.14
N SER A 63 13.94 -10.71 -8.06
CA SER A 63 13.28 -11.73 -8.87
C SER A 63 12.86 -12.98 -8.06
N ALA A 64 13.54 -13.25 -6.93
CA ALA A 64 13.20 -14.37 -6.04
C ALA A 64 12.14 -14.02 -4.99
N PHE A 65 11.79 -12.74 -4.80
CA PHE A 65 10.83 -12.32 -3.80
C PHE A 65 9.39 -12.39 -4.31
N HIS A 66 8.60 -13.29 -3.73
CA HIS A 66 7.23 -13.58 -4.13
C HIS A 66 6.24 -13.66 -2.96
N PRO A 67 6.06 -12.58 -2.18
CA PRO A 67 5.15 -12.61 -1.04
C PRO A 67 3.69 -12.89 -1.45
N GLU A 68 3.32 -12.55 -2.68
CA GLU A 68 1.98 -12.79 -3.23
C GLU A 68 1.63 -14.29 -3.38
N LYS A 69 2.63 -15.18 -3.30
CA LYS A 69 2.42 -16.64 -3.31
C LYS A 69 2.09 -17.23 -1.94
N ASN A 70 2.34 -16.48 -0.86
CA ASN A 70 2.22 -16.92 0.52
C ASN A 70 1.12 -16.16 1.27
N ARG A 71 -0.07 -16.06 0.65
CA ARG A 71 -1.24 -15.38 1.22
C ARG A 71 -1.91 -16.23 2.27
N VAL A 72 -1.24 -16.37 3.39
CA VAL A 72 -1.73 -17.06 4.59
C VAL A 72 -1.69 -16.08 5.75
N ASP A 73 -2.78 -15.94 6.48
CA ASP A 73 -2.88 -15.01 7.60
C ASP A 73 -1.79 -15.26 8.65
N GLY A 74 -1.13 -14.21 9.09
CA GLY A 74 -0.04 -14.30 10.05
C GLY A 74 1.32 -14.74 9.49
N THR A 75 1.47 -14.95 8.17
CA THR A 75 2.76 -15.33 7.59
C THR A 75 3.75 -14.18 7.67
N PRO A 76 4.91 -14.36 8.35
CA PRO A 76 5.95 -13.34 8.43
C PRO A 76 6.78 -13.29 7.15
N HIS A 77 7.21 -12.09 6.74
CA HIS A 77 8.16 -11.85 5.67
C HIS A 77 9.24 -10.87 6.13
N LEU A 78 10.47 -11.03 5.65
CA LEU A 78 11.53 -10.05 5.79
C LEU A 78 11.80 -9.39 4.44
N VAL A 79 11.53 -8.08 4.35
CA VAL A 79 11.82 -7.29 3.14
C VAL A 79 13.11 -6.51 3.35
N VAL A 80 14.07 -6.70 2.45
CA VAL A 80 15.38 -6.02 2.47
C VAL A 80 15.40 -4.91 1.43
N PHE A 81 15.78 -3.71 1.84
CA PHE A 81 15.95 -2.54 0.99
C PHE A 81 17.43 -2.17 0.89
N PRO A 82 18.18 -2.69 -0.08
CA PRO A 82 19.63 -2.49 -0.16
C PRO A 82 20.04 -1.06 -0.51
N MET A 83 19.15 -0.27 -1.09
CA MET A 83 19.41 1.12 -1.48
C MET A 83 18.26 2.05 -1.04
N TYR A 84 17.77 1.82 0.18
CA TYR A 84 16.71 2.63 0.76
C TYR A 84 17.07 4.11 0.78
N THR A 85 16.13 4.95 0.40
CA THR A 85 16.25 6.40 0.53
C THR A 85 15.06 6.97 1.26
N GLN A 86 15.31 7.82 2.23
CA GLN A 86 14.27 8.66 2.81
C GLN A 86 13.75 9.66 1.75
N ASN A 87 12.46 9.88 1.73
CA ASN A 87 11.83 10.80 0.78
C ASN A 87 12.50 12.20 0.83
N GLY A 88 13.08 12.62 -0.29
CA GLY A 88 13.80 13.88 -0.41
C GLY A 88 15.29 13.83 -0.01
N SER A 89 15.81 12.67 0.41
CA SER A 89 17.24 12.45 0.66
C SER A 89 17.94 11.91 -0.59
N THR A 90 19.24 12.18 -0.69
CA THR A 90 20.15 11.54 -1.65
C THR A 90 20.96 10.39 -1.04
N ASP A 91 20.90 10.27 0.27
CA ASP A 91 21.63 9.23 1.00
C ASP A 91 21.02 7.86 0.75
N ARG A 92 21.86 6.84 0.71
CA ARG A 92 21.48 5.45 0.49
C ARG A 92 21.80 4.64 1.73
N PHE A 93 20.84 3.82 2.14
CA PHE A 93 20.96 2.98 3.33
C PHE A 93 20.65 1.53 2.98
N VAL A 94 21.11 0.62 3.82
CA VAL A 94 20.64 -0.76 3.83
C VAL A 94 19.68 -0.90 5.00
N GLU A 95 18.42 -1.13 4.70
CA GLU A 95 17.37 -1.25 5.70
C GLU A 95 16.54 -2.50 5.44
N ALA A 96 15.86 -2.96 6.47
CA ALA A 96 14.98 -4.10 6.39
C ALA A 96 13.71 -3.87 7.23
N VAL A 97 12.63 -4.53 6.83
CA VAL A 97 11.32 -4.48 7.49
C VAL A 97 10.82 -5.91 7.68
N VAL A 98 10.40 -6.24 8.88
CA VAL A 98 9.63 -7.46 9.16
C VAL A 98 8.16 -7.10 9.08
N LEU A 99 7.42 -7.83 8.28
CA LEU A 99 5.99 -7.67 8.10
C LEU A 99 5.26 -9.00 8.26
N GLU A 100 3.96 -8.95 8.42
CA GLU A 100 3.08 -10.10 8.55
C GLU A 100 1.90 -9.96 7.59
N ILE A 101 1.56 -11.01 6.87
CA ILE A 101 0.42 -11.03 5.93
C ILE A 101 -0.91 -10.91 6.70
N ILE A 102 -1.83 -10.10 6.20
CA ILE A 102 -3.20 -10.01 6.67
C ILE A 102 -4.10 -10.69 5.63
N TRP A 103 -4.50 -11.95 5.91
CA TRP A 103 -5.29 -12.75 4.97
C TRP A 103 -6.40 -13.56 5.65
N PRO A 104 -7.35 -12.89 6.37
CA PRO A 104 -8.46 -13.58 7.00
C PRO A 104 -9.33 -14.29 5.97
N GLU A 105 -10.09 -15.30 6.40
CA GLU A 105 -10.86 -16.18 5.53
C GLU A 105 -11.81 -15.42 4.59
N PHE A 106 -12.50 -14.39 5.10
CA PHE A 106 -13.42 -13.61 4.27
C PHE A 106 -12.70 -12.86 3.12
N ILE A 107 -11.44 -12.43 3.33
CA ILE A 107 -10.61 -11.83 2.26
C ILE A 107 -10.21 -12.89 1.24
N ALA A 108 -9.85 -14.10 1.68
CA ALA A 108 -9.54 -15.21 0.79
C ALA A 108 -10.75 -15.58 -0.11
N GLU A 109 -11.97 -15.53 0.43
CA GLU A 109 -13.19 -15.75 -0.36
C GLU A 109 -13.46 -14.60 -1.35
N LEU A 110 -13.28 -13.34 -0.92
CA LEU A 110 -13.44 -12.19 -1.81
C LEU A 110 -12.43 -12.16 -2.95
N GLU A 111 -11.19 -12.61 -2.72
CA GLU A 111 -10.16 -12.67 -3.75
C GLU A 111 -10.61 -13.51 -4.97
N LYS A 112 -11.48 -14.49 -4.79
CA LYS A 112 -12.03 -15.30 -5.89
C LYS A 112 -12.82 -14.45 -6.89
N ASN A 113 -13.48 -13.40 -6.40
CA ASN A 113 -14.33 -12.51 -7.20
C ASN A 113 -13.61 -11.20 -7.56
N TYR A 114 -12.74 -10.73 -6.67
CA TYR A 114 -12.00 -9.48 -6.79
C TYR A 114 -10.50 -9.73 -6.78
N SER A 115 -10.04 -10.70 -7.60
CA SER A 115 -8.63 -11.08 -7.64
C SER A 115 -7.71 -9.90 -7.97
N ASN A 116 -6.73 -9.67 -7.13
CA ASN A 116 -5.62 -8.75 -7.37
C ASN A 116 -4.29 -9.44 -7.02
N PRO A 117 -3.65 -10.14 -7.98
CA PRO A 117 -2.44 -10.90 -7.72
C PRO A 117 -1.27 -10.02 -7.27
N ALA A 118 -1.29 -8.74 -7.61
CA ALA A 118 -0.23 -7.79 -7.24
C ALA A 118 -0.39 -7.21 -5.82
N PHE A 119 -1.54 -7.40 -5.18
CA PHE A 119 -1.84 -6.83 -3.88
C PHE A 119 -1.50 -7.78 -2.73
N VAL A 120 -0.68 -7.33 -1.79
CA VAL A 120 -0.34 -8.07 -0.56
C VAL A 120 -0.61 -7.17 0.65
N PRO A 121 -1.71 -7.38 1.37
CA PRO A 121 -1.98 -6.64 2.60
C PRO A 121 -1.08 -7.12 3.72
N VAL A 122 -0.41 -6.20 4.38
CA VAL A 122 0.60 -6.50 5.40
C VAL A 122 0.40 -5.68 6.66
N ARG A 123 0.84 -6.24 7.79
CA ARG A 123 1.00 -5.56 9.06
C ARG A 123 2.49 -5.36 9.31
N PHE A 124 2.82 -4.19 9.80
CA PHE A 124 4.16 -3.83 10.19
C PHE A 124 4.51 -4.45 11.55
N ILE A 125 5.62 -5.19 11.62
CA ILE A 125 6.07 -5.84 12.86
C ILE A 125 7.29 -5.13 13.45
N ASP A 126 8.39 -5.02 12.68
CA ASP A 126 9.63 -4.44 13.13
C ASP A 126 10.48 -3.95 11.96
N PHE A 127 11.55 -3.22 12.24
CA PHE A 127 12.41 -2.60 11.22
C PHE A 127 13.80 -2.26 11.75
N THR A 128 14.73 -2.12 10.84
CA THR A 128 16.05 -1.61 11.16
C THR A 128 16.02 -0.09 11.42
N PRO A 129 16.92 0.43 12.28
CA PRO A 129 16.80 1.80 12.82
C PRO A 129 16.78 2.95 11.82
N GLY A 130 17.29 2.74 10.61
CA GLY A 130 17.29 3.77 9.56
C GLY A 130 16.04 3.80 8.69
N TYR A 131 15.11 2.85 8.88
CA TYR A 131 13.83 2.86 8.16
C TYR A 131 12.89 3.90 8.78
N LEU A 132 12.74 5.05 8.10
CA LEU A 132 12.01 6.20 8.64
C LEU A 132 10.72 6.53 7.86
N THR A 133 10.31 5.69 6.91
CA THR A 133 9.11 5.98 6.13
C THR A 133 7.84 5.85 6.95
N ASN A 134 6.92 6.80 6.75
CA ASN A 134 5.55 6.74 7.26
C ASN A 134 4.55 6.28 6.19
N SER A 135 5.05 5.80 5.05
CA SER A 135 4.20 5.32 3.97
C SER A 135 3.37 4.12 4.42
N ALA A 136 2.11 4.10 4.00
CA ALA A 136 1.24 2.93 4.15
C ALA A 136 1.49 1.87 3.05
N VAL A 137 2.39 2.15 2.12
CA VAL A 137 2.61 1.32 0.93
C VAL A 137 4.09 0.99 0.79
N ILE A 138 4.37 -0.26 0.40
CA ILE A 138 5.70 -0.77 0.08
C ILE A 138 5.73 -1.26 -1.36
N PHE A 139 6.74 -0.84 -2.12
CA PHE A 139 6.95 -1.29 -3.50
C PHE A 139 8.37 -1.78 -3.70
N PRO A 140 8.57 -2.79 -4.58
CA PRO A 140 9.90 -3.28 -4.91
C PRO A 140 10.78 -2.26 -5.64
N GLU A 141 10.25 -1.15 -6.12
CA GLU A 141 10.98 -0.10 -6.84
C GLU A 141 12.15 0.56 -6.05
N SER A 142 12.20 0.36 -4.73
CA SER A 142 13.30 0.87 -3.88
C SER A 142 14.59 0.06 -4.02
N VAL A 143 14.59 -1.00 -4.80
CA VAL A 143 15.73 -1.90 -4.97
C VAL A 143 16.58 -1.44 -6.16
N ALA A 144 17.90 -1.41 -5.98
CA ALA A 144 18.83 -1.10 -7.08
C ALA A 144 18.88 -2.28 -8.06
N VAL A 145 18.43 -2.05 -9.29
CA VAL A 145 18.34 -3.07 -10.34
C VAL A 145 18.93 -2.54 -11.64
N THR A 146 19.80 -3.33 -12.25
CA THR A 146 20.37 -3.02 -13.56
C THR A 146 19.54 -3.66 -14.68
N PRO A 147 19.15 -2.90 -15.72
CA PRO A 147 18.48 -3.49 -16.89
C PRO A 147 19.33 -4.59 -17.53
N ARG A 148 18.69 -5.71 -17.88
CA ARG A 148 19.35 -6.86 -18.50
C ARG A 148 18.75 -7.16 -19.86
N VAL A 149 19.61 -7.54 -20.80
CA VAL A 149 19.13 -8.06 -22.08
C VAL A 149 18.65 -9.50 -21.87
N PRO A 150 17.44 -9.88 -22.33
CA PRO A 150 16.95 -11.24 -22.20
C PRO A 150 17.91 -12.26 -22.77
N GLU A 151 18.07 -13.41 -22.12
CA GLU A 151 18.94 -14.48 -22.59
C GLU A 151 18.46 -15.01 -23.94
N GLY A 152 19.36 -15.11 -24.90
CA GLY A 152 19.02 -15.52 -26.27
C GLY A 152 18.42 -14.44 -27.16
N ALA A 153 18.39 -13.18 -26.72
CA ALA A 153 17.91 -12.07 -27.54
C ALA A 153 18.88 -11.74 -28.69
N GLU A 154 18.31 -11.20 -29.77
CA GLU A 154 19.09 -10.77 -30.93
C GLU A 154 20.05 -9.59 -30.61
N PRO A 155 21.20 -9.48 -31.29
CA PRO A 155 22.10 -8.36 -31.08
C PRO A 155 21.40 -7.02 -31.31
N GLY A 156 21.47 -6.13 -30.32
CA GLY A 156 20.84 -4.80 -30.36
C GLY A 156 19.47 -4.74 -29.69
N THR A 157 18.97 -5.84 -29.11
CA THR A 157 17.78 -5.82 -28.25
C THR A 157 18.01 -4.89 -27.05
N PRO A 158 17.10 -3.93 -26.79
CA PRO A 158 17.22 -3.06 -25.62
C PRO A 158 17.22 -3.86 -24.32
N ALA A 159 18.03 -3.45 -23.37
CA ALA A 159 17.97 -4.00 -22.03
C ALA A 159 16.67 -3.55 -21.34
N GLU A 160 15.98 -4.45 -20.68
CA GLU A 160 14.71 -4.21 -19.99
C GLU A 160 14.89 -4.34 -18.48
N LEU A 161 14.16 -3.53 -17.74
CA LEU A 161 13.99 -3.74 -16.30
C LEU A 161 12.96 -4.86 -16.10
N PRO A 162 13.16 -5.72 -15.09
CA PRO A 162 12.15 -6.72 -14.76
C PRO A 162 10.86 -6.03 -14.34
N VAL A 163 9.73 -6.59 -14.75
CA VAL A 163 8.43 -6.13 -14.33
C VAL A 163 8.11 -6.79 -12.99
N PHE A 164 8.13 -6.00 -11.94
CA PHE A 164 7.69 -6.44 -10.62
C PHE A 164 6.19 -6.22 -10.49
N SER A 165 5.47 -7.27 -10.12
CA SER A 165 4.01 -7.32 -10.21
C SER A 165 3.30 -7.35 -8.87
N TRP A 166 3.99 -7.03 -7.75
CA TRP A 166 3.36 -6.99 -6.44
C TRP A 166 3.62 -5.66 -5.71
N GLY A 167 2.66 -5.26 -4.89
CA GLY A 167 2.79 -4.17 -3.93
C GLY A 167 2.24 -4.60 -2.58
N GLY A 168 2.88 -4.17 -1.50
CA GLY A 168 2.41 -4.38 -0.13
C GLY A 168 1.78 -3.11 0.42
N ILE A 169 0.64 -3.24 1.10
CA ILE A 169 -0.01 -2.13 1.80
C ILE A 169 0.00 -2.43 3.30
N PHE A 170 0.50 -1.48 4.09
CA PHE A 170 0.50 -1.56 5.54
C PHE A 170 -0.88 -1.17 6.09
N ALA A 171 -1.80 -2.13 6.15
CA ALA A 171 -3.17 -1.88 6.57
C ALA A 171 -3.27 -1.41 8.03
N ASP A 172 -2.36 -1.85 8.91
CA ASP A 172 -2.28 -1.40 10.30
C ASP A 172 -2.01 0.10 10.41
N ARG A 173 -1.11 0.64 9.60
CA ARG A 173 -0.79 2.07 9.56
C ARG A 173 -1.95 2.90 9.01
N GLU A 174 -2.59 2.40 7.97
CA GLU A 174 -3.77 3.05 7.39
C GLU A 174 -4.92 3.09 8.39
N ALA A 175 -5.25 1.98 8.99
CA ALA A 175 -6.28 1.87 10.01
C ALA A 175 -6.01 2.77 11.23
N ALA A 176 -4.77 2.80 11.73
CA ALA A 176 -4.40 3.67 12.86
C ALA A 176 -4.52 5.16 12.50
N ARG A 177 -4.07 5.55 11.31
CA ARG A 177 -4.21 6.92 10.80
C ARG A 177 -5.68 7.31 10.66
N PHE A 178 -6.47 6.47 10.00
CA PHE A 178 -7.90 6.67 9.78
C PHE A 178 -8.64 6.89 11.09
N ARG A 179 -8.49 6.00 12.06
CA ARG A 179 -9.14 6.08 13.36
C ARG A 179 -8.84 7.41 14.06
N LYS A 180 -7.57 7.81 14.09
CA LYS A 180 -7.15 9.07 14.71
C LYS A 180 -7.74 10.29 13.99
N VAL A 181 -7.70 10.31 12.67
CA VAL A 181 -8.22 11.43 11.87
C VAL A 181 -9.73 11.56 12.02
N VAL A 182 -10.46 10.46 11.89
CA VAL A 182 -11.93 10.49 11.95
C VAL A 182 -12.43 10.82 13.35
N GLN A 183 -11.80 10.29 14.39
CA GLN A 183 -12.14 10.65 15.77
C GLN A 183 -11.97 12.16 15.99
N THR A 184 -10.82 12.71 15.61
CA THR A 184 -10.57 14.16 15.74
C THR A 184 -11.58 14.98 14.91
N ALA A 185 -11.88 14.54 13.68
CA ALA A 185 -12.83 15.23 12.82
C ALA A 185 -14.26 15.20 13.40
N SER A 186 -14.72 14.07 13.90
CA SER A 186 -16.05 13.95 14.49
C SER A 186 -16.19 14.82 15.74
N GLU A 187 -15.16 14.92 16.58
CA GLU A 187 -15.15 15.80 17.76
C GLU A 187 -15.22 17.29 17.35
N VAL A 188 -14.39 17.71 16.40
CA VAL A 188 -14.36 19.10 15.92
C VAL A 188 -15.65 19.51 15.24
N THR A 189 -16.22 18.62 14.44
CA THR A 189 -17.44 18.87 13.67
C THR A 189 -18.71 18.48 14.42
N ARG A 190 -18.59 17.94 15.62
CA ARG A 190 -19.71 17.42 16.43
C ARG A 190 -20.60 16.42 15.67
N LEU A 191 -19.96 15.64 14.77
CA LEU A 191 -20.66 14.65 13.97
C LEU A 191 -21.08 13.45 14.84
N GLU A 192 -22.36 13.15 14.85
CA GLU A 192 -22.89 11.93 15.45
C GLU A 192 -22.67 10.75 14.51
N LEU A 193 -21.89 9.78 14.99
CA LEU A 193 -21.57 8.58 14.22
C LEU A 193 -22.53 7.43 14.54
N PRO A 194 -22.94 6.63 13.53
CA PRO A 194 -23.62 5.37 13.74
C PRO A 194 -22.81 4.41 14.63
N ALA A 195 -23.49 3.47 15.29
CA ALA A 195 -22.85 2.56 16.27
C ALA A 195 -21.75 1.70 15.63
N ASP A 196 -21.94 1.23 14.42
CA ASP A 196 -20.97 0.43 13.65
C ASP A 196 -19.77 1.27 13.18
N ALA A 197 -19.97 2.53 12.82
CA ALA A 197 -18.88 3.47 12.56
C ALA A 197 -18.08 3.76 13.85
N GLN A 198 -18.73 3.87 15.00
CA GLN A 198 -18.04 4.02 16.28
C GLN A 198 -17.21 2.76 16.62
N GLU A 199 -17.76 1.56 16.40
CA GLU A 199 -17.03 0.29 16.58
C GLU A 199 -15.78 0.27 15.71
N LEU A 200 -15.88 0.68 14.43
CA LEU A 200 -14.75 0.77 13.50
C LEU A 200 -13.64 1.67 14.04
N LEU A 201 -13.98 2.81 14.64
CA LEU A 201 -12.99 3.73 15.23
C LEU A 201 -12.36 3.20 16.52
N GLN A 202 -13.01 2.31 17.24
CA GLN A 202 -12.52 1.78 18.51
C GLN A 202 -11.69 0.51 18.36
N ASN A 203 -11.82 -0.22 17.24
CA ASN A 203 -11.20 -1.51 17.02
C ASN A 203 -10.19 -1.46 15.88
N GLN A 204 -8.89 -1.60 16.21
CA GLN A 204 -7.79 -1.56 15.24
C GLN A 204 -7.90 -2.70 14.21
N GLN A 205 -8.11 -3.93 14.66
CA GLN A 205 -8.18 -5.09 13.79
C GLN A 205 -9.40 -5.02 12.84
N LEU A 206 -10.55 -4.57 13.36
CA LEU A 206 -11.73 -4.34 12.53
C LEU A 206 -11.44 -3.31 11.43
N ALA A 207 -10.73 -2.24 11.76
CA ALA A 207 -10.33 -1.23 10.80
C ALA A 207 -9.33 -1.78 9.79
N GLU A 208 -8.32 -2.57 10.21
CA GLU A 208 -7.37 -3.22 9.31
C GLU A 208 -8.08 -4.09 8.27
N HIS A 209 -8.95 -5.01 8.71
CA HIS A 209 -9.71 -5.88 7.81
C HIS A 209 -10.65 -5.08 6.87
N THR A 210 -11.22 -3.97 7.37
CA THR A 210 -12.05 -3.07 6.54
C THR A 210 -11.21 -2.42 5.44
N PHE A 211 -10.01 -1.94 5.74
CA PHE A 211 -9.10 -1.36 4.75
C PHE A 211 -8.61 -2.42 3.77
N VAL A 212 -8.27 -3.62 4.22
CA VAL A 212 -7.89 -4.74 3.33
C VAL A 212 -9.01 -5.04 2.32
N MET A 213 -10.26 -5.07 2.76
CA MET A 213 -11.39 -5.26 1.83
C MET A 213 -11.55 -4.09 0.86
N TRP A 214 -11.39 -2.87 1.32
CA TRP A 214 -11.45 -1.69 0.46
C TRP A 214 -10.36 -1.72 -0.60
N ASP A 215 -9.10 -1.87 -0.19
CA ASP A 215 -7.93 -1.86 -1.07
C ASP A 215 -7.97 -3.00 -2.09
N LEU A 216 -8.43 -4.19 -1.67
CA LEU A 216 -8.61 -5.34 -2.56
C LEU A 216 -9.52 -5.00 -3.76
N ILE A 217 -10.62 -4.29 -3.53
CA ILE A 217 -11.57 -3.90 -4.57
C ILE A 217 -11.08 -2.66 -5.32
N HIS A 218 -10.55 -1.67 -4.60
CA HIS A 218 -10.06 -0.41 -5.14
C HIS A 218 -8.88 -0.62 -6.10
N ASP A 219 -7.81 -1.26 -5.65
CA ASP A 219 -6.57 -1.44 -6.42
C ASP A 219 -6.80 -2.26 -7.69
N ARG A 220 -7.68 -3.26 -7.61
CA ARG A 220 -8.08 -4.00 -8.80
C ARG A 220 -8.73 -3.11 -9.85
N THR A 221 -9.46 -2.08 -9.43
CA THR A 221 -10.18 -1.19 -10.32
C THR A 221 -9.25 -0.33 -11.16
N HIS A 222 -8.07 0.04 -10.65
CA HIS A 222 -7.02 0.71 -11.43
C HIS A 222 -6.56 -0.08 -12.65
N MET A 223 -6.62 -1.39 -12.59
CA MET A 223 -6.21 -2.28 -13.69
C MET A 223 -7.34 -2.60 -14.68
N ARG A 224 -8.53 -2.02 -14.47
CA ARG A 224 -9.73 -2.30 -15.27
C ARG A 224 -10.43 -1.02 -15.68
N GLY A 225 -10.90 -1.00 -16.90
CA GLY A 225 -11.63 0.11 -17.47
C GLY A 225 -11.13 0.44 -18.88
N ASP A 226 -11.78 1.39 -19.55
CA ASP A 226 -11.44 1.81 -20.91
C ASP A 226 -10.05 2.47 -20.96
N LEU A 227 -9.63 3.07 -19.85
CA LEU A 227 -8.30 3.62 -19.65
C LEU A 227 -7.71 3.03 -18.38
N PRO A 228 -7.10 1.82 -18.43
CA PRO A 228 -6.47 1.22 -17.28
C PRO A 228 -5.33 2.12 -16.81
N PHE A 229 -5.41 2.55 -15.58
CA PHE A 229 -4.51 3.50 -14.97
C PHE A 229 -3.77 2.82 -13.83
N ASP A 230 -2.47 2.77 -13.93
CA ASP A 230 -1.62 2.41 -12.82
C ASP A 230 -1.20 3.71 -12.10
N PRO A 231 -1.67 3.98 -10.87
CA PRO A 231 -1.27 5.16 -10.11
C PRO A 231 0.23 5.19 -9.84
N PHE A 232 0.91 4.05 -9.95
CA PHE A 232 2.35 3.93 -9.78
C PHE A 232 3.13 4.35 -11.04
N MET A 233 2.49 4.39 -12.20
CA MET A 233 2.99 5.02 -13.43
C MET A 233 2.94 6.55 -13.37
N ILE A 234 2.65 7.11 -12.23
CA ILE A 234 2.57 8.55 -11.90
C ILE A 234 3.79 9.37 -12.36
N LYS A 235 4.93 8.76 -12.52
CA LYS A 235 6.12 9.42 -13.07
C LYS A 235 5.95 9.88 -14.53
N GLN A 236 4.89 9.48 -15.21
CA GLN A 236 4.73 9.69 -16.64
C GLN A 236 3.57 10.63 -17.04
N ARG A 237 3.63 11.91 -16.60
CA ARG A 237 3.05 13.01 -17.37
C ARG A 237 1.53 13.24 -17.37
N MET A 238 0.77 12.69 -16.43
CA MET A 238 -0.64 13.09 -16.36
C MET A 238 -0.85 14.37 -15.55
N PRO A 239 -1.83 15.18 -15.94
CA PRO A 239 -2.26 16.29 -15.10
C PRO A 239 -2.72 15.81 -13.74
N PHE A 240 -2.27 16.47 -12.69
CA PHE A 240 -2.54 16.14 -11.29
C PHE A 240 -4.02 15.82 -10.97
N PHE A 241 -4.95 16.57 -11.55
CA PHE A 241 -6.38 16.37 -11.31
C PHE A 241 -6.94 15.07 -11.93
N LEU A 242 -6.29 14.52 -12.97
CA LEU A 242 -6.71 13.24 -13.56
C LEU A 242 -6.41 12.08 -12.63
N TYR A 243 -5.31 12.14 -11.88
CA TYR A 243 -5.05 11.16 -10.82
C TYR A 243 -6.14 11.21 -9.74
N GLY A 244 -6.50 12.40 -9.29
CA GLY A 244 -7.58 12.56 -8.32
C GLY A 244 -8.93 12.02 -8.82
N LEU A 245 -9.24 12.16 -10.12
CA LEU A 245 -10.44 11.58 -10.72
C LEU A 245 -10.34 10.05 -10.84
N GLU A 246 -9.17 9.53 -11.16
CA GLU A 246 -8.96 8.08 -11.22
C GLU A 246 -9.10 7.43 -9.84
N GLU A 247 -8.47 7.99 -8.82
CA GLU A 247 -8.66 7.53 -7.45
C GLU A 247 -10.12 7.59 -7.02
N MET A 248 -10.81 8.69 -7.34
CA MET A 248 -12.23 8.83 -7.07
C MET A 248 -13.07 7.75 -7.79
N ARG A 249 -12.75 7.43 -9.03
CA ARG A 249 -13.42 6.37 -9.80
C ARG A 249 -13.25 5.01 -9.13
N CYS A 250 -12.03 4.71 -8.65
CA CYS A 250 -11.74 3.47 -7.94
C CYS A 250 -12.46 3.40 -6.59
N ASP A 251 -12.45 4.49 -5.83
CA ASP A 251 -13.18 4.59 -4.56
C ASP A 251 -14.68 4.43 -4.73
N LEU A 252 -15.27 5.13 -5.70
CA LEU A 252 -16.71 5.02 -5.98
C LEU A 252 -17.10 3.64 -6.49
N THR A 253 -16.21 2.97 -7.21
CA THR A 253 -16.43 1.58 -7.63
C THR A 253 -16.38 0.65 -6.43
N ALA A 254 -15.37 0.76 -5.56
CA ALA A 254 -15.30 -0.02 -4.32
C ALA A 254 -16.52 0.24 -3.43
N PHE A 255 -16.91 1.49 -3.27
CA PHE A 255 -18.10 1.87 -2.51
C PHE A 255 -19.37 1.23 -3.07
N ARG A 256 -19.59 1.34 -4.39
CA ARG A 256 -20.75 0.75 -5.07
C ARG A 256 -20.81 -0.77 -4.93
N GLU A 257 -19.68 -1.46 -5.10
CA GLU A 257 -19.63 -2.91 -4.91
C GLU A 257 -19.89 -3.28 -3.45
N CYS A 258 -19.38 -2.52 -2.49
CA CYS A 258 -19.68 -2.72 -1.07
C CYS A 258 -21.15 -2.43 -0.72
N VAL A 259 -21.79 -1.45 -1.35
CA VAL A 259 -23.26 -1.26 -1.20
C VAL A 259 -24.02 -2.48 -1.69
N LYS A 260 -23.65 -3.05 -2.83
CA LYS A 260 -24.26 -4.29 -3.35
C LYS A 260 -24.06 -5.45 -2.38
N LEU A 261 -22.81 -5.71 -1.96
CA LEU A 261 -22.46 -6.80 -1.06
C LEU A 261 -23.20 -6.69 0.29
N SER A 262 -23.28 -5.50 0.88
CA SER A 262 -23.96 -5.28 2.17
C SER A 262 -25.46 -5.56 2.10
N ARG A 263 -26.08 -5.39 0.93
CA ARG A 263 -27.52 -5.61 0.70
C ARG A 263 -27.85 -7.03 0.22
N ASP A 264 -26.87 -7.79 -0.24
CA ASP A 264 -27.06 -9.14 -0.78
C ASP A 264 -27.18 -10.17 0.35
N LYS A 265 -28.37 -10.72 0.54
CA LYS A 265 -28.64 -11.73 1.57
C LYS A 265 -28.02 -13.09 1.28
N SER A 266 -27.54 -13.35 0.06
CA SER A 266 -26.84 -14.58 -0.31
C SER A 266 -25.38 -14.59 0.15
N VAL A 267 -24.82 -13.40 0.44
CA VAL A 267 -23.48 -13.23 0.99
C VAL A 267 -23.49 -13.46 2.49
N ASP A 268 -22.43 -14.04 3.05
CA ASP A 268 -22.32 -14.31 4.48
C ASP A 268 -22.39 -13.01 5.33
N ALA A 269 -22.69 -13.15 6.62
CA ALA A 269 -22.92 -12.00 7.49
C ALA A 269 -21.64 -11.18 7.77
N GLU A 270 -20.49 -11.84 7.79
CA GLU A 270 -19.20 -11.18 8.04
C GLU A 270 -18.81 -10.30 6.85
N THR A 271 -18.85 -10.84 5.65
CA THR A 271 -18.60 -10.06 4.42
C THR A 271 -19.57 -8.88 4.30
N ARG A 272 -20.86 -9.07 4.60
CA ARG A 272 -21.84 -7.97 4.60
C ARG A 272 -21.50 -6.89 5.63
N LYS A 273 -21.06 -7.28 6.83
CA LYS A 273 -20.62 -6.34 7.88
C LYS A 273 -19.44 -5.50 7.36
N PHE A 274 -18.39 -6.14 6.88
CA PHE A 274 -17.22 -5.43 6.35
C PHE A 274 -17.56 -4.54 5.15
N ALA A 275 -18.43 -4.99 4.25
CA ALA A 275 -18.91 -4.17 3.15
C ALA A 275 -19.67 -2.91 3.60
N SER A 276 -20.39 -2.97 4.70
CA SER A 276 -20.99 -1.77 5.32
C SER A 276 -19.93 -0.86 5.93
N LEU A 277 -18.90 -1.41 6.57
CA LEU A 277 -17.83 -0.64 7.20
C LEU A 277 -16.93 0.05 6.16
N VAL A 278 -16.70 -0.57 5.00
CA VAL A 278 -15.96 0.06 3.88
C VAL A 278 -16.64 1.35 3.42
N GLN A 279 -17.96 1.42 3.44
CA GLN A 279 -18.68 2.65 3.07
C GLN A 279 -18.29 3.82 3.98
N TYR A 280 -18.16 3.58 5.30
CA TYR A 280 -17.65 4.60 6.24
C TYR A 280 -16.17 4.89 6.02
N ALA A 281 -15.35 3.87 5.76
CA ALA A 281 -13.92 4.03 5.53
C ALA A 281 -13.66 4.95 4.33
N VAL A 282 -14.26 4.67 3.18
CA VAL A 282 -14.15 5.48 1.97
C VAL A 282 -14.63 6.91 2.22
N LEU A 283 -15.83 7.06 2.77
CA LEU A 283 -16.41 8.37 3.03
C LEU A 283 -15.49 9.22 3.91
N PHE A 284 -15.14 8.70 5.08
CA PHE A 284 -14.43 9.49 6.09
C PHE A 284 -12.96 9.73 5.73
N ASP A 285 -12.29 8.75 5.12
CA ASP A 285 -10.91 8.98 4.68
C ASP A 285 -10.88 10.12 3.65
N ARG A 286 -11.78 10.11 2.69
CA ARG A 286 -11.79 11.12 1.63
C ARG A 286 -12.22 12.50 2.10
N ILE A 287 -13.23 12.63 2.95
CA ILE A 287 -13.72 13.95 3.36
C ILE A 287 -12.94 14.54 4.55
N PHE A 288 -12.29 13.73 5.40
CA PHE A 288 -11.64 14.22 6.63
C PHE A 288 -10.11 14.19 6.61
N ARG A 289 -9.50 13.20 5.94
CA ARG A 289 -8.04 13.03 5.98
C ARG A 289 -7.29 14.26 5.47
N PHE A 290 -7.64 14.76 4.31
CA PHE A 290 -6.86 15.79 3.64
C PHE A 290 -7.03 17.19 4.20
N PRO A 291 -8.19 17.60 4.70
CA PRO A 291 -8.32 18.84 5.48
C PRO A 291 -7.45 18.89 6.72
N LEU A 292 -7.23 17.73 7.38
CA LEU A 292 -6.44 17.65 8.63
C LEU A 292 -4.95 17.38 8.39
N THR A 293 -4.60 16.60 7.37
CA THR A 293 -3.23 16.07 7.22
C THR A 293 -2.49 16.57 5.98
N GLY A 294 -3.18 17.21 5.04
CA GLY A 294 -2.60 17.48 3.73
C GLY A 294 -2.59 18.93 3.28
N THR A 295 -1.58 19.26 2.48
CA THR A 295 -1.62 20.43 1.60
C THR A 295 -2.07 20.00 0.23
N ARG A 296 -3.02 20.73 -0.37
CA ARG A 296 -3.58 20.48 -1.71
C ARG A 296 -2.53 20.25 -2.82
N LYS A 297 -1.32 20.75 -2.62
CA LYS A 297 -0.26 20.71 -3.64
C LYS A 297 0.47 19.37 -3.77
N ARG A 298 0.29 18.44 -2.82
CA ARG A 298 1.04 17.19 -2.76
C ARG A 298 0.19 15.94 -2.79
N ASN A 299 -1.14 16.09 -2.71
CA ASN A 299 -2.02 14.95 -2.63
C ASN A 299 -3.21 15.10 -3.59
N TYR A 300 -3.21 14.29 -4.63
CA TYR A 300 -4.26 14.27 -5.65
C TYR A 300 -5.60 13.73 -5.11
N ASP A 301 -5.60 12.85 -4.12
CA ASP A 301 -6.81 12.32 -3.48
C ASP A 301 -7.65 13.42 -2.82
N SER A 302 -7.01 14.55 -2.46
CA SER A 302 -7.75 15.68 -1.89
C SER A 302 -8.79 16.26 -2.85
N VAL A 303 -8.60 16.10 -4.16
CA VAL A 303 -9.57 16.51 -5.18
C VAL A 303 -10.81 15.62 -5.11
N ALA A 304 -10.60 14.31 -5.00
CA ALA A 304 -11.68 13.33 -4.84
C ALA A 304 -12.53 13.63 -3.60
N GLY A 305 -11.88 13.87 -2.46
CA GLY A 305 -12.56 14.23 -1.22
C GLY A 305 -13.39 15.52 -1.32
N GLN A 306 -12.87 16.55 -2.01
CA GLN A 306 -13.60 17.80 -2.21
C GLN A 306 -14.81 17.63 -3.12
N LEU A 307 -14.69 16.85 -4.19
CA LEU A 307 -15.79 16.56 -5.10
C LEU A 307 -16.89 15.76 -4.39
N LEU A 308 -16.50 14.73 -3.65
CA LEU A 308 -17.43 13.92 -2.85
C LEU A 308 -18.18 14.78 -1.84
N PHE A 309 -17.45 15.59 -1.05
CA PHE A 309 -18.06 16.52 -0.09
C PHE A 309 -19.04 17.48 -0.76
N ALA A 310 -18.63 18.12 -1.85
CA ALA A 310 -19.48 19.08 -2.59
C ALA A 310 -20.74 18.43 -3.14
N TYR A 311 -20.61 17.19 -3.65
CA TYR A 311 -21.76 16.46 -4.17
C TYR A 311 -22.76 16.08 -3.07
N LEU A 312 -22.29 15.55 -1.96
CA LEU A 312 -23.12 15.21 -0.80
C LEU A 312 -23.82 16.44 -0.21
N HIS A 313 -23.10 17.57 -0.13
CA HIS A 313 -23.70 18.84 0.31
C HIS A 313 -24.76 19.34 -0.65
N LYS A 314 -24.51 19.31 -1.96
CA LYS A 314 -25.48 19.70 -3.00
C LYS A 314 -26.72 18.79 -3.00
N SER A 315 -26.55 17.52 -2.68
CA SER A 315 -27.61 16.51 -2.59
C SER A 315 -28.36 16.53 -1.25
N HIS A 316 -28.03 17.45 -0.36
CA HIS A 316 -28.62 17.61 0.98
C HIS A 316 -28.43 16.40 1.92
N VAL A 317 -27.51 15.48 1.63
CA VAL A 317 -27.15 14.36 2.49
C VAL A 317 -26.16 14.78 3.57
N LEU A 318 -25.30 15.76 3.27
CA LEU A 318 -24.36 16.37 4.19
C LEU A 318 -24.69 17.84 4.35
N HIS A 319 -24.89 18.30 5.59
CA HIS A 319 -25.21 19.70 5.86
C HIS A 319 -24.65 20.16 7.20
N TRP A 320 -24.53 21.47 7.34
CA TRP A 320 -24.10 22.12 8.57
C TRP A 320 -25.27 22.81 9.25
N THR A 321 -25.34 22.63 10.56
CA THR A 321 -26.20 23.43 11.43
C THR A 321 -25.31 24.13 12.43
N ASP A 322 -25.07 25.43 12.24
CA ASP A 322 -24.04 26.20 12.95
C ASP A 322 -22.65 25.54 12.84
N THR A 323 -22.20 24.90 13.93
CA THR A 323 -20.91 24.22 14.01
C THR A 323 -21.03 22.68 14.00
N GLN A 324 -22.23 22.15 13.79
CA GLN A 324 -22.47 20.73 13.75
C GLN A 324 -22.59 20.24 12.31
N LEU A 325 -21.79 19.25 11.95
CA LEU A 325 -21.95 18.49 10.71
C LEU A 325 -23.00 17.41 10.92
N THR A 326 -23.95 17.29 9.97
CA THR A 326 -24.96 16.26 9.96
C THR A 326 -24.91 15.49 8.67
N ILE A 327 -25.05 14.17 8.72
CA ILE A 327 -25.09 13.28 7.56
C ILE A 327 -26.37 12.44 7.64
N ASP A 328 -27.13 12.38 6.56
CA ASP A 328 -28.24 11.45 6.42
C ASP A 328 -27.70 10.07 6.04
N TRP A 329 -27.50 9.23 7.06
CA TRP A 329 -26.93 7.90 6.90
C TRP A 329 -27.80 6.94 6.10
N ALA A 330 -29.11 7.17 6.04
CA ALA A 330 -30.02 6.31 5.30
C ALA A 330 -29.93 6.55 3.79
N GLU A 331 -29.80 7.80 3.37
CA GLU A 331 -29.71 8.19 1.96
C GLU A 331 -28.29 8.15 1.40
N LEU A 332 -27.27 8.22 2.29
CA LEU A 332 -25.87 8.32 1.92
C LEU A 332 -25.43 7.27 0.88
N PRO A 333 -25.68 5.95 1.06
CA PRO A 333 -25.19 4.95 0.13
C PRO A 333 -25.70 5.16 -1.30
N ASP A 334 -26.96 5.45 -1.45
CA ASP A 334 -27.58 5.61 -2.78
C ASP A 334 -27.15 6.92 -3.46
N VAL A 335 -26.95 7.98 -2.69
CA VAL A 335 -26.45 9.26 -3.21
C VAL A 335 -24.98 9.12 -3.64
N VAL A 336 -24.12 8.46 -2.88
CA VAL A 336 -22.73 8.22 -3.30
C VAL A 336 -22.68 7.36 -4.57
N VAL A 337 -23.52 6.34 -4.68
CA VAL A 337 -23.58 5.48 -5.89
C VAL A 337 -24.06 6.26 -7.12
N SER A 338 -24.79 7.35 -6.94
CA SER A 338 -25.26 8.17 -8.06
C SER A 338 -24.23 9.18 -8.59
N LEU A 339 -23.12 9.37 -7.88
CA LEU A 339 -22.01 10.23 -8.30
C LEU A 339 -21.16 9.57 -9.39
#